data_e43c84b98b98e95bf85d689b2672d907
#
_entry.id   e43c84b98b98e95bf85d689b2672d907
#
_cell.length_a   1.000
_cell.length_b   1.000
_cell.length_c   1.000
_cell.angle_alpha   90.00
_cell.angle_beta   90.00
_cell.angle_gamma   90.00
#
_symmetry.space_group_name_H-M   'P 1'
#
loop_
_entity.id
_entity.type
_entity.pdbx_description
1 polymer ?
#
loop_
_entity_poly.entity_id
_entity_poly.type
_entity_poly.pdbx_seq_one_letter_code
_entity_poly.pdbx_strand_id
1 'polypeptide(L)'
;MHTARERQTAYRVGVSPIDVSHAIAINSAAGFDRWLEEQGTSEPEVIVAIYKASTHKQHVTLLELQEIALCHGWVDTQTKRIDDERYAIRFVPRRRGSNWGPKNRAMAKRLLDQGRVKASGKATLPPDL
;
A
#
# COMPACT_ATOMS: atom_id res chain seq x y z
N MET A 1 -33.31 -2.24 7.67
CA MET A 1 -32.10 -1.72 8.29
C MET A 1 -30.94 -2.65 7.98
N HIS A 2 -29.86 -2.12 7.43
CA HIS A 2 -28.70 -2.93 7.14
C HIS A 2 -27.89 -3.20 8.41
N THR A 3 -27.49 -4.44 8.58
CA THR A 3 -26.56 -4.80 9.63
C THR A 3 -25.14 -4.33 9.25
N ALA A 4 -24.23 -4.29 10.22
CA ALA A 4 -22.84 -3.96 9.94
C ALA A 4 -22.22 -4.92 8.92
N ARG A 5 -22.63 -6.18 8.94
CA ARG A 5 -22.17 -7.21 8.00
C ARG A 5 -22.63 -6.92 6.57
N GLU A 6 -23.88 -6.48 6.39
CA GLU A 6 -24.41 -6.13 5.07
C GLU A 6 -23.70 -4.90 4.50
N ARG A 7 -23.38 -3.93 5.36
CA ARG A 7 -22.60 -2.77 4.94
C ARG A 7 -21.18 -3.16 4.53
N GLN A 8 -20.56 -4.11 5.23
CA GLN A 8 -19.26 -4.63 4.86
C GLN A 8 -19.29 -5.36 3.52
N THR A 9 -20.37 -6.05 3.22
CA THR A 9 -20.55 -6.70 1.92
C THR A 9 -20.65 -5.66 0.81
N ALA A 10 -21.31 -4.53 1.05
CA ALA A 10 -21.40 -3.43 0.11
C ALA A 10 -20.06 -2.68 -0.04
N TYR A 11 -19.25 -2.62 1.01
CA TYR A 11 -17.94 -1.99 1.03
C TYR A 11 -16.85 -3.04 1.04
N ARG A 12 -16.40 -3.44 -0.12
CA ARG A 12 -15.24 -4.32 -0.22
C ARG A 12 -13.98 -3.54 0.04
N VAL A 13 -13.11 -4.10 0.88
CA VAL A 13 -11.79 -3.54 1.13
C VAL A 13 -11.04 -3.37 -0.20
N GLY A 14 -10.47 -2.18 -0.41
CA GLY A 14 -9.68 -1.88 -1.61
C GLY A 14 -10.47 -1.45 -2.82
N VAL A 15 -11.82 -1.48 -2.81
CA VAL A 15 -12.64 -1.09 -3.96
C VAL A 15 -13.62 0.04 -3.66
N SER A 16 -13.93 0.32 -2.39
CA SER A 16 -14.75 1.48 -2.01
C SER A 16 -13.98 2.77 -2.25
N PRO A 17 -14.66 3.92 -2.45
CA PRO A 17 -13.97 5.19 -2.57
C PRO A 17 -13.10 5.49 -1.36
N ILE A 18 -11.95 6.12 -1.59
CA ILE A 18 -11.06 6.53 -0.49
C ILE A 18 -11.75 7.63 0.33
N ASP A 19 -11.83 7.43 1.64
CA ASP A 19 -12.21 8.47 2.58
C ASP A 19 -10.94 9.17 3.03
N VAL A 20 -10.69 10.36 2.50
CA VAL A 20 -9.46 11.12 2.78
C VAL A 20 -9.34 11.54 4.25
N SER A 21 -10.45 11.55 5.01
CA SER A 21 -10.42 11.84 6.44
C SER A 21 -9.73 10.74 7.25
N HIS A 22 -9.62 9.53 6.69
CA HIS A 22 -8.92 8.41 7.32
C HIS A 22 -7.44 8.33 6.94
N ALA A 23 -6.97 9.24 6.08
CA ALA A 23 -5.58 9.20 5.63
C ALA A 23 -4.64 9.57 6.77
N ILE A 24 -3.57 8.79 6.90
CA ILE A 24 -2.51 9.09 7.84
C ILE A 24 -1.33 9.72 7.10
N ALA A 25 -0.72 10.71 7.71
CA ALA A 25 0.44 11.37 7.11
C ALA A 25 1.67 10.49 7.26
N ILE A 26 2.28 10.11 6.13
CA ILE A 26 3.54 9.39 6.10
C ILE A 26 4.55 10.29 5.40
N ASN A 27 5.58 10.69 6.10
CA ASN A 27 6.56 11.63 5.58
C ASN A 27 7.97 11.05 5.51
N SER A 28 8.09 9.74 5.63
CA SER A 28 9.37 9.04 5.47
C SER A 28 9.13 7.58 5.08
N ALA A 29 10.09 7.02 4.37
CA ALA A 29 10.10 5.60 4.06
C ALA A 29 10.11 4.75 5.33
N ALA A 30 10.93 5.14 6.31
CA ALA A 30 11.03 4.44 7.58
C ALA A 30 9.72 4.42 8.35
N GLY A 31 8.96 5.53 8.28
CA GLY A 31 7.64 5.61 8.94
C GLY A 31 6.64 4.62 8.36
N PHE A 32 6.63 4.45 7.05
CA PHE A 32 5.74 3.50 6.40
C PHE A 32 6.17 2.05 6.68
N ASP A 33 7.45 1.79 6.61
CA ASP A 33 8.00 0.47 6.96
C ASP A 33 7.62 0.06 8.37
N ARG A 34 7.75 0.99 9.32
CA ARG A 34 7.37 0.75 10.72
C ARG A 34 5.87 0.48 10.86
N TRP A 35 5.03 1.26 10.17
CA TRP A 35 3.59 1.05 10.22
C TRP A 35 3.23 -0.35 9.76
N LEU A 36 3.79 -0.79 8.63
CA LEU A 36 3.53 -2.13 8.10
C LEU A 36 4.06 -3.22 9.04
N GLU A 37 5.22 -3.00 9.65
CA GLU A 37 5.78 -3.94 10.62
C GLU A 37 4.87 -4.11 11.84
N GLU A 38 4.34 -3.01 12.37
CA GLU A 38 3.55 -3.00 13.60
C GLU A 38 2.08 -3.31 13.37
N GLN A 39 1.49 -2.87 12.27
CA GLN A 39 0.05 -2.92 12.01
C GLN A 39 -0.33 -3.84 10.85
N GLY A 40 0.62 -4.24 10.03
CA GLY A 40 0.33 -4.91 8.76
C GLY A 40 -0.32 -6.28 8.88
N THR A 41 -0.25 -6.94 10.04
CA THR A 41 -0.89 -8.24 10.24
C THR A 41 -2.32 -8.12 10.76
N SER A 42 -2.71 -6.96 11.29
CA SER A 42 -4.01 -6.75 11.92
C SER A 42 -4.93 -5.83 11.12
N GLU A 43 -4.38 -4.93 10.30
CA GLU A 43 -5.18 -3.95 9.58
C GLU A 43 -5.51 -4.43 8.16
N PRO A 44 -6.76 -4.24 7.69
CA PRO A 44 -7.16 -4.66 6.36
C PRO A 44 -6.74 -3.69 5.26
N GLU A 45 -6.40 -2.47 5.62
CA GLU A 45 -5.94 -1.44 4.68
C GLU A 45 -5.29 -0.28 5.42
N VAL A 46 -4.57 0.54 4.66
CA VAL A 46 -4.10 1.85 5.14
C VAL A 46 -4.24 2.86 4.01
N ILE A 47 -4.67 4.06 4.36
CA ILE A 47 -4.73 5.20 3.44
C ILE A 47 -3.64 6.16 3.88
N VAL A 48 -2.71 6.44 2.98
CA VAL A 48 -1.52 7.24 3.27
C VAL A 48 -1.62 8.56 2.52
N ALA A 49 -1.40 9.67 3.21
CA ALA A 49 -1.33 11.00 2.59
C ALA A 49 0.13 11.42 2.41
N ILE A 50 0.50 11.80 1.19
CA ILE A 50 1.83 12.33 0.90
C ILE A 50 1.73 13.61 0.08
N TYR A 51 2.79 14.42 0.12
CA TYR A 51 2.90 15.60 -0.71
C TYR A 51 3.25 15.23 -2.15
N LYS A 52 2.77 16.04 -3.10
CA LYS A 52 3.20 15.95 -4.50
C LYS A 52 4.65 16.42 -4.63
N ALA A 53 5.38 15.84 -5.55
CA ALA A 53 6.76 16.23 -5.82
C ALA A 53 6.90 17.73 -6.14
N SER A 54 5.93 18.29 -6.87
CA SER A 54 5.94 19.70 -7.29
C SER A 54 5.90 20.70 -6.14
N THR A 55 5.51 20.27 -4.93
CA THR A 55 5.44 21.18 -3.76
C THR A 55 6.79 21.41 -3.11
N HIS A 56 7.80 20.60 -3.44
CA HIS A 56 9.09 20.57 -2.74
C HIS A 56 9.00 20.24 -1.25
N LYS A 57 7.85 19.71 -0.81
CA LYS A 57 7.61 19.25 0.58
C LYS A 57 7.64 17.73 0.70
N GLN A 58 7.83 17.04 -0.42
CA GLN A 58 7.82 15.58 -0.45
C GLN A 58 9.11 15.02 0.12
N HIS A 59 9.00 14.17 1.13
CA HIS A 59 10.12 13.44 1.74
C HIS A 59 10.07 11.94 1.47
N VAL A 60 9.00 11.47 0.81
CA VAL A 60 8.86 10.10 0.39
C VAL A 60 8.08 10.08 -0.93
N THR A 61 8.51 9.23 -1.86
CA THR A 61 7.85 9.12 -3.16
C THR A 61 6.86 7.96 -3.19
N LEU A 62 5.93 8.00 -4.14
CA LEU A 62 5.02 6.87 -4.37
C LEU A 62 5.82 5.59 -4.65
N LEU A 63 6.87 5.68 -5.47
CA LEU A 63 7.70 4.51 -5.79
C LEU A 63 8.32 3.89 -4.53
N GLU A 64 8.87 4.71 -3.64
CA GLU A 64 9.41 4.23 -2.37
C GLU A 64 8.34 3.50 -1.54
N LEU A 65 7.14 4.07 -1.47
CA LEU A 65 6.03 3.43 -0.75
C LEU A 65 5.63 2.10 -1.40
N GLN A 66 5.60 2.05 -2.72
CA GLN A 66 5.28 0.83 -3.46
C GLN A 66 6.32 -0.27 -3.19
N GLU A 67 7.60 0.09 -3.17
CA GLU A 67 8.67 -0.85 -2.87
C GLU A 67 8.57 -1.40 -1.45
N ILE A 68 8.34 -0.53 -0.48
CA ILE A 68 8.17 -0.94 0.91
C ILE A 68 6.95 -1.83 1.08
N ALA A 69 5.83 -1.44 0.46
CA ALA A 69 4.59 -2.23 0.49
C ALA A 69 4.83 -3.65 -0.05
N LEU A 70 5.49 -3.75 -1.20
CA LEU A 70 5.81 -5.04 -1.80
C LEU A 70 6.64 -5.92 -0.85
N CYS A 71 7.62 -5.33 -0.18
CA CYS A 71 8.47 -6.05 0.76
C CYS A 71 7.70 -6.64 1.94
N HIS A 72 6.55 -6.07 2.28
CA HIS A 72 5.66 -6.54 3.34
C HIS A 72 4.46 -7.34 2.81
N GLY A 73 4.34 -7.53 1.51
CA GLY A 73 3.22 -8.25 0.91
C GLY A 73 1.96 -7.40 0.74
N TRP A 74 2.13 -6.10 0.60
CA TRP A 74 1.05 -5.15 0.36
C TRP A 74 1.17 -4.55 -1.04
N VAL A 75 0.06 -3.96 -1.53
CA VAL A 75 -0.01 -3.35 -2.86
C VAL A 75 -0.92 -2.13 -2.81
N ASP A 76 -0.58 -1.10 -3.60
CA ASP A 76 -1.45 0.06 -3.77
C ASP A 76 -2.58 -0.26 -4.76
N THR A 77 -3.77 0.28 -4.48
CA THR A 77 -4.96 0.02 -5.32
C THR A 77 -5.54 1.28 -5.92
N GLN A 78 -5.58 2.38 -5.18
CA GLN A 78 -6.23 3.61 -5.63
C GLN A 78 -5.49 4.82 -5.09
N THR A 79 -5.63 5.94 -5.81
CA THR A 79 -5.19 7.25 -5.34
C THR A 79 -6.34 8.23 -5.40
N LYS A 80 -6.30 9.26 -4.57
CA LYS A 80 -7.31 10.32 -4.55
C LYS A 80 -6.68 11.64 -4.13
N ARG A 81 -7.02 12.71 -4.85
CA ARG A 81 -6.60 14.06 -4.47
C ARG A 81 -7.17 14.43 -3.09
N ILE A 82 -6.36 15.03 -2.24
CA ILE A 82 -6.78 15.61 -0.96
C ILE A 82 -6.96 17.11 -1.13
N ASP A 83 -5.93 17.79 -1.57
CA ASP A 83 -5.91 19.23 -1.83
C ASP A 83 -4.90 19.54 -2.94
N ASP A 84 -4.52 20.80 -3.11
CA ASP A 84 -3.60 21.20 -4.19
C ASP A 84 -2.19 20.65 -3.99
N GLU A 85 -1.82 20.26 -2.77
CA GLU A 85 -0.46 19.85 -2.45
C GLU A 85 -0.33 18.36 -2.12
N ARG A 86 -1.41 17.69 -1.71
CA ARG A 86 -1.35 16.32 -1.19
C ARG A 86 -2.34 15.41 -1.90
N TYR A 87 -2.01 14.13 -1.91
CA TYR A 87 -2.94 13.09 -2.36
C TYR A 87 -2.85 11.87 -1.45
N ALA A 88 -3.90 11.05 -1.50
CA ALA A 88 -4.01 9.84 -0.70
C ALA A 88 -3.79 8.62 -1.58
N ILE A 89 -3.18 7.58 -1.00
CA ILE A 89 -2.95 6.30 -1.65
C ILE A 89 -3.47 5.22 -0.72
N ARG A 90 -4.30 4.31 -1.26
CA ARG A 90 -4.74 3.14 -0.50
C ARG A 90 -3.80 1.99 -0.76
N PHE A 91 -3.33 1.37 0.32
CA PHE A 91 -2.59 0.10 0.30
C PHE A 91 -3.41 -0.99 0.99
N VAL A 92 -3.34 -2.20 0.46
CA VAL A 92 -4.00 -3.37 1.02
C VAL A 92 -3.04 -4.56 0.99
N PRO A 93 -3.24 -5.57 1.87
CA PRO A 93 -2.49 -6.82 1.76
C PRO A 93 -2.75 -7.47 0.40
N ARG A 94 -1.68 -7.94 -0.24
CA ARG A 94 -1.79 -8.62 -1.53
C ARG A 94 -2.32 -10.03 -1.31
N ARG A 95 -3.28 -10.46 -2.12
CA ARG A 95 -3.80 -11.82 -2.07
C ARG A 95 -2.79 -12.80 -2.63
N ARG A 96 -2.67 -13.96 -1.98
CA ARG A 96 -1.92 -15.08 -2.53
C ARG A 96 -2.56 -15.49 -3.86
N GLY A 97 -1.72 -15.72 -4.88
CA GLY A 97 -2.21 -16.06 -6.22
C GLY A 97 -2.75 -14.88 -7.03
N SER A 98 -2.54 -13.65 -6.57
CA SER A 98 -2.95 -12.47 -7.34
C SER A 98 -2.13 -12.33 -8.62
N ASN A 99 -2.68 -11.58 -9.59
CA ASN A 99 -1.98 -11.30 -10.83
C ASN A 99 -0.78 -10.38 -10.60
N TRP A 100 0.32 -10.73 -11.25
CA TRP A 100 1.55 -9.95 -11.22
C TRP A 100 1.88 -9.48 -12.63
N GLY A 101 1.74 -8.17 -12.86
CA GLY A 101 2.16 -7.57 -14.11
C GLY A 101 3.69 -7.49 -14.25
N PRO A 102 4.20 -7.25 -15.47
CA PRO A 102 5.64 -7.23 -15.71
C PRO A 102 6.40 -6.24 -14.83
N LYS A 103 5.84 -5.05 -14.61
CA LYS A 103 6.46 -4.01 -13.81
C LYS A 103 6.64 -4.46 -12.35
N ASN A 104 5.59 -5.04 -11.76
CA ASN A 104 5.64 -5.49 -10.36
C ASN A 104 6.52 -6.73 -10.21
N ARG A 105 6.54 -7.63 -11.21
CA ARG A 105 7.45 -8.77 -11.20
C ARG A 105 8.90 -8.32 -11.23
N ALA A 106 9.25 -7.36 -12.07
CA ALA A 106 10.60 -6.81 -12.14
C ALA A 106 11.00 -6.15 -10.82
N MET A 107 10.09 -5.40 -10.21
CA MET A 107 10.31 -4.77 -8.91
C MET A 107 10.57 -5.83 -7.83
N ALA A 108 9.74 -6.87 -7.79
CA ALA A 108 9.86 -7.96 -6.82
C ALA A 108 11.20 -8.67 -6.95
N LYS A 109 11.61 -8.98 -8.18
CA LYS A 109 12.90 -9.61 -8.43
C LYS A 109 14.07 -8.77 -7.95
N ARG A 110 14.03 -7.47 -8.24
CA ARG A 110 15.07 -6.52 -7.80
C ARG A 110 15.14 -6.46 -6.28
N LEU A 111 14.00 -6.37 -5.61
CA LEU A 111 13.95 -6.27 -4.15
C LEU A 111 14.37 -7.58 -3.48
N LEU A 112 14.04 -8.73 -4.08
CA LEU A 112 14.53 -10.03 -3.61
C LEU A 112 16.06 -10.10 -3.70
N ASP A 113 16.62 -9.70 -4.85
CA ASP A 113 18.07 -9.70 -5.08
C ASP A 113 18.80 -8.79 -4.08
N GLN A 114 18.12 -7.72 -3.64
CA GLN A 114 18.64 -6.80 -2.64
C GLN A 114 18.45 -7.29 -1.20
N GLY A 115 17.78 -8.42 -1.00
CA GLY A 115 17.54 -8.95 0.34
C GLY A 115 16.53 -8.15 1.16
N ARG A 116 15.67 -7.35 0.50
CA ARG A 116 14.75 -6.43 1.16
C ARG A 116 13.37 -7.01 1.45
N VAL A 117 13.00 -8.12 0.79
CA VAL A 117 11.65 -8.67 0.93
C VAL A 117 11.53 -9.43 2.25
N LYS A 118 10.55 -9.05 3.08
CA LYS A 118 10.26 -9.69 4.36
C LYS A 118 9.55 -11.03 4.14
N ALA A 119 9.45 -11.84 5.19
CA ALA A 119 8.77 -13.15 5.12
C ALA A 119 7.32 -12.99 4.63
N SER A 120 6.61 -11.97 5.15
CA SER A 120 5.23 -11.68 4.74
C SER A 120 5.14 -11.29 3.25
N GLY A 121 6.14 -10.62 2.73
CA GLY A 121 6.22 -10.30 1.31
C GLY A 121 6.51 -11.51 0.46
N LYS A 122 7.45 -12.35 0.89
CA LYS A 122 7.80 -13.58 0.16
C LYS A 122 6.60 -14.52 -0.01
N ALA A 123 5.71 -14.54 1.00
CA ALA A 123 4.51 -15.37 0.95
C ALA A 123 3.53 -14.98 -0.17
N THR A 124 3.63 -13.77 -0.70
CA THR A 124 2.75 -13.26 -1.76
C THR A 124 3.36 -13.33 -3.15
N LEU A 125 4.64 -13.66 -3.27
CA LEU A 125 5.34 -13.63 -4.54
C LEU A 125 4.89 -14.75 -5.48
N PRO A 126 4.99 -14.53 -6.82
CA PRO A 126 4.74 -15.61 -7.77
C PRO A 126 5.70 -16.77 -7.55
N PRO A 127 5.23 -18.04 -7.71
CA PRO A 127 6.09 -19.20 -7.45
C PRO A 127 7.31 -19.29 -8.37
N ASP A 128 7.21 -18.69 -9.55
CA ASP A 128 8.24 -18.77 -10.60
C ASP A 128 9.21 -17.59 -10.59
N LEU A 129 9.16 -16.79 -9.56
CA LEU A 129 10.01 -15.61 -9.49
C LEU A 129 11.39 -15.92 -8.92
#